data_4645c4ca5d2a824448d9e5b3d52ff06a
#
_entry.id   4645c4ca5d2a824448d9e5b3d52ff06a
#
_cell.length_a   1.000
_cell.length_b   1.000
_cell.length_c   1.000
_cell.angle_alpha   90.00
_cell.angle_beta   90.00
_cell.angle_gamma   90.00
#
_symmetry.space_group_name_H-M   'P 1'
#
loop_
_entity.id
_entity.type
_entity.pdbx_description
1 polymer ?
#
loop_
_entity_poly.entity_id
_entity_poly.type
_entity_poly.pdbx_seq_one_letter_code
_entity_poly.pdbx_strand_id
1 'polypeptide(L)'
;ALLKMIHLINRKSISICDYFNSLCFIPIAVSYEFDPNDIFKANELYALDMHQEYQKTDKEDLNSITNGISGQKGMVNLSIGSPIKFTKESYEDSAKLITRSILQLYKLQPSNFAACDIENTAYKPDHNFSEQQIKSARVYLEKRTQGLEPGIKALLLKQYSNPVIEKSKL
;
A
#
# COMPACT_ATOMS: atom_id res chain seq x y z
N ALA A 1 -4.50 -16.30 4.32
CA ALA A 1 -5.73 -16.59 5.10
C ALA A 1 -6.98 -16.32 4.27
N LEU A 2 -7.22 -15.10 3.77
CA LEU A 2 -8.48 -14.67 3.11
C LEU A 2 -8.92 -15.58 1.94
N LEU A 3 -8.03 -15.89 0.99
CA LEU A 3 -8.37 -16.75 -0.17
C LEU A 3 -8.82 -18.15 0.26
N LYS A 4 -8.21 -18.71 1.33
CA LYS A 4 -8.63 -19.99 1.90
C LYS A 4 -10.04 -19.89 2.51
N MET A 5 -10.38 -18.78 3.13
CA MET A 5 -11.71 -18.55 3.71
C MET A 5 -12.78 -18.42 2.61
N ILE A 6 -12.48 -17.67 1.55
CA ILE A 6 -13.40 -17.52 0.40
C ILE A 6 -13.71 -18.89 -0.23
N HIS A 7 -12.70 -19.77 -0.38
CA HIS A 7 -12.89 -21.10 -0.98
C HIS A 7 -13.44 -22.17 0.00
N LEU A 8 -13.50 -21.88 1.31
CA LEU A 8 -13.75 -22.87 2.37
C LEU A 8 -14.99 -23.72 2.13
N ILE A 9 -16.11 -23.10 1.74
CA ILE A 9 -17.40 -23.77 1.55
C ILE A 9 -17.33 -24.76 0.37
N ASN A 10 -16.64 -24.40 -0.70
CA ASN A 10 -16.63 -25.11 -1.97
C ASN A 10 -15.38 -25.99 -2.19
N ARG A 11 -14.41 -25.99 -1.26
CA ARG A 11 -13.10 -26.65 -1.41
C ARG A 11 -13.12 -28.15 -1.69
N LYS A 12 -14.23 -28.84 -1.38
CA LYS A 12 -14.40 -30.29 -1.61
C LYS A 12 -15.05 -30.61 -2.96
N SER A 13 -15.66 -29.62 -3.61
CA SER A 13 -16.51 -29.82 -4.79
C SER A 13 -15.95 -29.15 -6.04
N ILE A 14 -15.10 -28.14 -5.90
CA ILE A 14 -14.57 -27.38 -7.03
C ILE A 14 -13.09 -27.06 -6.80
N SER A 15 -12.30 -27.02 -7.87
CA SER A 15 -10.88 -26.66 -7.83
C SER A 15 -10.66 -25.19 -7.45
N ILE A 16 -9.47 -24.83 -6.98
CA ILE A 16 -9.12 -23.43 -6.66
C ILE A 16 -9.26 -22.55 -7.91
N CYS A 17 -8.73 -23.00 -9.04
CA CYS A 17 -8.78 -22.25 -10.30
C CYS A 17 -10.20 -22.05 -10.78
N ASP A 18 -11.00 -23.11 -10.85
CA ASP A 18 -12.37 -23.03 -11.35
C ASP A 18 -13.22 -22.13 -10.45
N TYR A 19 -13.07 -22.28 -9.13
CA TYR A 19 -13.79 -21.45 -8.19
C TYR A 19 -13.43 -19.97 -8.29
N PHE A 20 -12.11 -19.64 -8.29
CA PHE A 20 -11.70 -18.25 -8.37
C PHE A 20 -12.02 -17.61 -9.72
N ASN A 21 -11.93 -18.38 -10.80
CA ASN A 21 -12.35 -17.90 -12.12
C ASN A 21 -13.86 -17.64 -12.19
N SER A 22 -14.68 -18.41 -11.46
CA SER A 22 -16.13 -18.19 -11.39
C SER A 22 -16.51 -16.92 -10.61
N LEU A 23 -15.64 -16.45 -9.69
CA LEU A 23 -15.88 -15.26 -8.88
C LEU A 23 -15.54 -13.93 -9.58
N CYS A 24 -14.86 -13.98 -10.73
CA CYS A 24 -14.50 -12.81 -11.53
C CYS A 24 -13.71 -11.75 -10.71
N PHE A 25 -12.51 -12.09 -10.22
CA PHE A 25 -11.67 -11.16 -9.47
C PHE A 25 -11.19 -10.00 -10.35
N ILE A 26 -11.58 -8.77 -10.01
CA ILE A 26 -11.14 -7.56 -10.69
C ILE A 26 -10.16 -6.82 -9.76
N PRO A 27 -8.89 -6.63 -10.15
CA PRO A 27 -7.93 -5.88 -9.34
C PRO A 27 -8.23 -4.39 -9.43
N ILE A 28 -8.24 -3.73 -8.29
CA ILE A 28 -8.39 -2.27 -8.18
C ILE A 28 -7.19 -1.74 -7.38
N ALA A 29 -6.51 -0.74 -7.92
CA ALA A 29 -5.45 -0.04 -7.23
C ALA A 29 -5.83 1.42 -6.98
N VAL A 30 -5.66 1.86 -5.74
CA VAL A 30 -5.80 3.27 -5.35
C VAL A 30 -4.46 3.76 -4.86
N SER A 31 -4.00 4.90 -5.37
CA SER A 31 -2.79 5.56 -4.87
C SER A 31 -3.08 7.00 -4.48
N TYR A 32 -2.60 7.40 -3.33
CA TYR A 32 -2.61 8.79 -2.84
C TYR A 32 -1.20 9.36 -2.90
N GLU A 33 -1.09 10.63 -3.23
CA GLU A 33 0.19 11.33 -3.09
C GLU A 33 0.58 11.47 -1.61
N PHE A 34 -0.43 11.75 -0.76
CA PHE A 34 -0.27 11.83 0.70
C PHE A 34 -1.34 10.98 1.38
N ASP A 35 -0.95 10.15 2.34
CA ASP A 35 -1.89 9.40 3.17
C ASP A 35 -2.20 10.19 4.45
N PRO A 36 -3.46 10.60 4.67
CA PRO A 36 -3.84 11.30 5.90
C PRO A 36 -3.58 10.51 7.18
N ASN A 37 -3.54 9.18 7.09
CA ASN A 37 -3.39 8.27 8.23
C ASN A 37 -1.97 7.69 8.37
N ASP A 38 -1.00 8.19 7.63
CA ASP A 38 0.38 7.70 7.61
C ASP A 38 1.03 7.64 9.00
N ILE A 39 0.84 8.68 9.83
CA ILE A 39 1.36 8.74 11.21
C ILE A 39 0.68 7.69 12.10
N PHE A 40 -0.65 7.52 12.01
CA PHE A 40 -1.35 6.50 12.78
C PHE A 40 -0.81 5.11 12.44
N LYS A 41 -0.67 4.82 11.15
CA LYS A 41 -0.13 3.55 10.69
C LYS A 41 1.33 3.32 11.10
N ALA A 42 2.16 4.36 11.04
CA ALA A 42 3.54 4.28 11.49
C ALA A 42 3.65 3.98 13.00
N ASN A 43 2.80 4.62 13.82
CA ASN A 43 2.74 4.36 15.27
C ASN A 43 2.30 2.92 15.58
N GLU A 44 1.24 2.44 14.92
CA GLU A 44 0.78 1.06 15.06
C GLU A 44 1.91 0.06 14.72
N LEU A 45 2.55 0.23 13.56
CA LEU A 45 3.65 -0.63 13.13
C LEU A 45 4.85 -0.59 14.09
N TYR A 46 5.17 0.60 14.60
CA TYR A 46 6.27 0.77 15.55
C TYR A 46 5.98 0.06 16.87
N ALA A 47 4.77 0.19 17.40
CA ALA A 47 4.38 -0.53 18.61
C ALA A 47 4.44 -2.05 18.42
N LEU A 48 4.00 -2.58 17.28
CA LEU A 48 4.08 -4.00 16.96
C LEU A 48 5.53 -4.49 16.83
N ASP A 49 6.43 -3.70 16.21
CA ASP A 49 7.86 -4.02 16.08
C ASP A 49 8.56 -4.09 17.45
N MET A 50 8.14 -3.23 18.39
CA MET A 50 8.65 -3.21 19.76
C MET A 50 8.01 -4.28 20.66
N HIS A 51 7.28 -5.26 20.08
CA HIS A 51 6.56 -6.31 20.80
C HIS A 51 5.58 -5.77 21.86
N GLN A 52 5.07 -4.57 21.67
CA GLN A 52 4.04 -3.98 22.50
C GLN A 52 2.66 -4.32 21.94
N GLU A 53 1.70 -4.59 22.83
CA GLU A 53 0.31 -4.65 22.42
C GLU A 53 -0.14 -3.25 22.01
N TYR A 54 -0.45 -3.05 20.72
CA TYR A 54 -1.06 -1.82 20.28
C TYR A 54 -2.53 -1.82 20.65
N GLN A 55 -2.88 -1.05 21.68
CA GLN A 55 -4.28 -0.86 22.07
C GLN A 55 -4.81 0.41 21.43
N LYS A 56 -5.75 0.24 20.50
CA LYS A 56 -6.46 1.37 19.93
C LYS A 56 -7.27 2.09 20.99
N THR A 57 -7.25 3.42 20.94
CA THR A 57 -8.16 4.23 21.77
C THR A 57 -9.57 4.19 21.19
N ASP A 58 -10.60 4.35 22.04
CA ASP A 58 -12.02 4.29 21.64
C ASP A 58 -12.39 5.22 20.47
N LYS A 59 -11.62 6.29 20.25
CA LYS A 59 -11.88 7.29 19.19
C LYS A 59 -10.94 7.14 17.99
N GLU A 60 -10.00 6.24 18.03
CA GLU A 60 -8.97 6.14 16.97
C GLU A 60 -9.56 5.76 15.63
N ASP A 61 -10.46 4.79 15.60
CA ASP A 61 -11.12 4.37 14.36
C ASP A 61 -11.97 5.52 13.78
N LEU A 62 -12.69 6.27 14.63
CA LEU A 62 -13.45 7.43 14.18
C LEU A 62 -12.54 8.54 13.66
N ASN A 63 -11.44 8.82 14.34
CA ASN A 63 -10.44 9.81 13.91
C ASN A 63 -9.80 9.39 12.59
N SER A 64 -9.46 8.10 12.43
CA SER A 64 -8.90 7.57 11.20
C SER A 64 -9.87 7.71 10.01
N ILE A 65 -11.16 7.40 10.22
CA ILE A 65 -12.20 7.59 9.20
C ILE A 65 -12.34 9.08 8.86
N THR A 66 -12.43 9.95 9.87
CA THR A 66 -12.55 11.40 9.67
C THR A 66 -11.35 11.96 8.90
N ASN A 67 -10.13 11.60 9.29
CA ASN A 67 -8.91 11.98 8.58
C ASN A 67 -8.88 11.41 7.14
N GLY A 68 -9.31 10.16 6.98
CA GLY A 68 -9.40 9.54 5.66
C GLY A 68 -10.38 10.25 4.72
N ILE A 69 -11.44 10.88 5.25
CA ILE A 69 -12.41 11.65 4.45
C ILE A 69 -11.91 13.08 4.20
N SER A 70 -11.53 13.82 5.25
CA SER A 70 -11.25 15.26 5.21
C SER A 70 -9.77 15.60 4.98
N GLY A 71 -8.85 14.67 5.23
CA GLY A 71 -7.41 14.92 5.14
C GLY A 71 -6.91 15.14 3.72
N GLN A 72 -5.83 15.89 3.61
CA GLN A 72 -5.18 16.18 2.33
C GLN A 72 -4.58 14.89 1.75
N LYS A 73 -4.91 14.59 0.49
CA LYS A 73 -4.44 13.40 -0.24
C LYS A 73 -3.52 13.75 -1.41
N GLY A 74 -3.44 15.02 -1.79
CA GLY A 74 -2.76 15.42 -3.01
C GLY A 74 -3.43 14.78 -4.24
N MET A 75 -2.62 14.26 -5.14
CA MET A 75 -3.10 13.52 -6.31
C MET A 75 -3.63 12.15 -5.90
N VAL A 76 -4.82 11.81 -6.40
CA VAL A 76 -5.45 10.49 -6.18
C VAL A 76 -5.63 9.80 -7.53
N ASN A 77 -5.15 8.56 -7.63
CA ASN A 77 -5.37 7.74 -8.81
C ASN A 77 -6.16 6.48 -8.44
N LEU A 78 -7.19 6.20 -9.20
CA LEU A 78 -7.94 4.95 -9.18
C LEU A 78 -7.72 4.22 -10.50
N SER A 79 -7.19 3.00 -10.44
CA SER A 79 -6.98 2.16 -11.61
C SER A 79 -7.76 0.85 -11.44
N ILE A 80 -8.54 0.48 -12.44
CA ILE A 80 -9.34 -0.75 -12.49
C ILE A 80 -8.75 -1.62 -13.59
N GLY A 81 -8.40 -2.87 -13.27
CA GLY A 81 -7.84 -3.83 -14.22
C GLY A 81 -8.87 -4.74 -14.85
N SER A 82 -8.40 -5.61 -15.71
CA SER A 82 -9.21 -6.70 -16.27
C SER A 82 -9.36 -7.84 -15.27
N PRO A 83 -10.39 -8.69 -15.40
CA PRO A 83 -10.56 -9.87 -14.57
C PRO A 83 -9.31 -10.76 -14.58
N ILE A 84 -8.89 -11.20 -13.39
CA ILE A 84 -7.73 -12.07 -13.22
C ILE A 84 -8.12 -13.50 -13.62
N LYS A 85 -7.28 -14.13 -14.46
CA LYS A 85 -7.42 -15.55 -14.82
C LYS A 85 -6.45 -16.39 -14.01
N PHE A 86 -6.97 -17.26 -13.17
CA PHE A 86 -6.20 -18.18 -12.35
C PHE A 86 -5.92 -19.47 -13.13
N THR A 87 -4.67 -19.95 -13.09
CA THR A 87 -4.20 -21.13 -13.82
C THR A 87 -3.45 -22.13 -12.95
N LYS A 88 -3.26 -21.80 -11.66
CA LYS A 88 -2.51 -22.65 -10.72
C LYS A 88 -3.37 -23.01 -9.52
N GLU A 89 -3.39 -24.29 -9.17
CA GLU A 89 -4.10 -24.85 -8.01
C GLU A 89 -3.38 -24.58 -6.69
N SER A 90 -3.09 -23.29 -6.42
CA SER A 90 -2.35 -22.84 -5.25
C SER A 90 -2.86 -21.50 -4.75
N TYR A 91 -3.18 -21.42 -3.46
CA TYR A 91 -3.56 -20.15 -2.81
C TYR A 91 -2.41 -19.15 -2.79
N GLU A 92 -1.17 -19.63 -2.68
CA GLU A 92 0.02 -18.78 -2.65
C GLU A 92 0.26 -18.14 -4.03
N ASP A 93 0.22 -18.94 -5.10
CA ASP A 93 0.37 -18.43 -6.46
C ASP A 93 -0.79 -17.50 -6.83
N SER A 94 -2.01 -17.82 -6.39
CA SER A 94 -3.17 -16.94 -6.57
C SER A 94 -2.99 -15.60 -5.86
N ALA A 95 -2.46 -15.60 -4.63
CA ALA A 95 -2.17 -14.36 -3.90
C ALA A 95 -1.06 -13.54 -4.59
N LYS A 96 0.02 -14.19 -5.04
CA LYS A 96 1.10 -13.55 -5.81
C LYS A 96 0.57 -12.91 -7.10
N LEU A 97 -0.31 -13.62 -7.82
CA LEU A 97 -0.92 -13.12 -9.05
C LEU A 97 -1.79 -11.88 -8.79
N ILE A 98 -2.63 -11.90 -7.74
CA ILE A 98 -3.45 -10.76 -7.33
C ILE A 98 -2.55 -9.57 -6.96
N THR A 99 -1.54 -9.79 -6.11
CA THR A 99 -0.58 -8.75 -5.71
C THR A 99 0.11 -8.13 -6.91
N ARG A 100 0.62 -8.96 -7.83
CA ARG A 100 1.26 -8.50 -9.06
C ARG A 100 0.32 -7.66 -9.91
N SER A 101 -0.93 -8.09 -10.08
CA SER A 101 -1.94 -7.38 -10.85
C SER A 101 -2.25 -6.01 -10.24
N ILE A 102 -2.36 -5.91 -8.93
CA ILE A 102 -2.57 -4.64 -8.22
C ILE A 102 -1.34 -3.72 -8.37
N LEU A 103 -0.12 -4.25 -8.18
CA LEU A 103 1.11 -3.48 -8.31
C LEU A 103 1.31 -2.94 -9.73
N GLN A 104 0.95 -3.70 -10.77
CA GLN A 104 0.99 -3.22 -12.16
C GLN A 104 0.08 -2.01 -12.38
N LEU A 105 -1.10 -2.00 -11.77
CA LEU A 105 -2.09 -0.93 -11.86
C LEU A 105 -1.74 0.28 -10.98
N TYR A 106 -0.99 0.06 -9.89
CA TYR A 106 -0.66 1.12 -8.94
C TYR A 106 0.11 2.25 -9.62
N LYS A 107 -0.33 3.47 -9.47
CA LYS A 107 0.34 4.67 -10.00
C LYS A 107 1.25 5.26 -8.93
N LEU A 108 2.54 5.27 -9.19
CA LEU A 108 3.51 5.94 -8.32
C LEU A 108 3.27 7.44 -8.31
N GLN A 109 3.58 8.08 -7.20
CA GLN A 109 3.37 9.50 -6.92
C GLN A 109 4.73 10.18 -6.64
N PRO A 110 4.85 11.51 -6.75
CA PRO A 110 6.08 12.22 -6.39
C PRO A 110 6.58 11.92 -4.98
N SER A 111 5.65 11.73 -4.02
CA SER A 111 5.97 11.38 -2.63
C SER A 111 6.68 10.04 -2.49
N ASN A 112 6.40 9.06 -3.36
CA ASN A 112 7.07 7.77 -3.34
C ASN A 112 8.57 7.91 -3.63
N PHE A 113 8.93 8.71 -4.63
CA PHE A 113 10.33 8.98 -5.00
C PHE A 113 11.02 9.88 -3.99
N ALA A 114 10.31 10.92 -3.50
CA ALA A 114 10.82 11.80 -2.46
C ALA A 114 11.17 11.02 -1.17
N ALA A 115 10.37 10.01 -0.80
CA ALA A 115 10.66 9.14 0.33
C ALA A 115 11.92 8.29 0.08
N CYS A 116 12.08 7.71 -1.12
CA CYS A 116 13.30 6.99 -1.49
C CYS A 116 14.55 7.88 -1.37
N ASP A 117 14.46 9.13 -1.83
CA ASP A 117 15.55 10.10 -1.73
C ASP A 117 15.91 10.43 -0.28
N ILE A 118 14.91 10.61 0.60
CA ILE A 118 15.13 10.88 2.03
C ILE A 118 15.79 9.67 2.73
N GLU A 119 15.38 8.45 2.36
CA GLU A 119 15.92 7.19 2.92
C GLU A 119 17.25 6.76 2.26
N ASN A 120 17.72 7.46 1.24
CA ASN A 120 18.84 7.05 0.38
C ASN A 120 18.65 5.65 -0.23
N THR A 121 17.42 5.29 -0.53
CA THR A 121 17.06 4.03 -1.17
C THR A 121 17.26 4.15 -2.68
N ALA A 122 18.08 3.27 -3.25
CA ALA A 122 18.31 3.26 -4.69
C ALA A 122 17.05 2.82 -5.46
N TYR A 123 16.70 3.57 -6.51
CA TYR A 123 15.62 3.22 -7.44
C TYR A 123 16.00 3.64 -8.87
N LYS A 124 15.31 3.06 -9.85
CA LYS A 124 15.46 3.51 -11.24
C LYS A 124 14.63 4.78 -11.42
N PRO A 125 15.21 5.86 -11.95
CA PRO A 125 14.50 7.13 -12.18
C PRO A 125 13.58 7.03 -13.42
N ASP A 126 12.69 6.06 -13.43
CA ASP A 126 11.69 5.88 -14.50
C ASP A 126 10.36 6.52 -14.08
N HIS A 127 10.34 7.86 -14.12
CA HIS A 127 9.15 8.64 -13.82
C HIS A 127 9.10 9.92 -14.67
N ASN A 128 7.88 10.40 -14.92
CA ASN A 128 7.62 11.63 -15.68
C ASN A 128 7.37 12.86 -14.78
N PHE A 129 7.74 12.79 -13.50
CA PHE A 129 7.58 13.93 -12.58
C PHE A 129 8.73 14.93 -12.74
N SER A 130 8.41 16.21 -12.67
CA SER A 130 9.40 17.26 -12.63
C SER A 130 10.15 17.28 -11.29
N GLU A 131 11.39 17.77 -11.30
CA GLU A 131 12.17 17.97 -10.06
C GLU A 131 11.39 18.81 -9.03
N GLN A 132 10.61 19.80 -9.50
CA GLN A 132 9.80 20.65 -8.62
C GLN A 132 8.70 19.85 -7.91
N GLN A 133 8.06 18.86 -8.56
CA GLN A 133 7.05 18.02 -7.96
C GLN A 133 7.66 17.14 -6.86
N ILE A 134 8.80 16.50 -7.14
CA ILE A 134 9.52 15.69 -6.16
C ILE A 134 10.01 16.54 -4.98
N LYS A 135 10.56 17.72 -5.26
CA LYS A 135 11.00 18.67 -4.22
C LYS A 135 9.84 19.11 -3.32
N SER A 136 8.69 19.40 -3.89
CA SER A 136 7.49 19.79 -3.12
C SER A 136 7.00 18.64 -2.22
N ALA A 137 6.98 17.42 -2.76
CA ALA A 137 6.63 16.22 -1.99
C ALA A 137 7.66 15.95 -0.88
N ARG A 138 8.95 16.16 -1.14
CA ARG A 138 10.00 16.05 -0.12
C ARG A 138 9.80 17.01 1.03
N VAL A 139 9.55 18.30 0.73
CA VAL A 139 9.26 19.33 1.76
C VAL A 139 8.04 18.92 2.61
N TYR A 140 7.00 18.38 1.97
CA TYR A 140 5.84 17.86 2.69
C TYR A 140 6.22 16.73 3.65
N LEU A 141 6.96 15.72 3.19
CA LEU A 141 7.36 14.57 4.02
C LEU A 141 8.30 14.98 5.15
N GLU A 142 9.26 15.88 4.88
CA GLU A 142 10.16 16.41 5.90
C GLU A 142 9.39 17.12 7.02
N LYS A 143 8.43 17.98 6.64
CA LYS A 143 7.53 18.64 7.59
C LYS A 143 6.65 17.64 8.35
N ARG A 144 6.11 16.64 7.64
CA ARG A 144 5.23 15.62 8.20
C ARG A 144 5.93 14.73 9.22
N THR A 145 7.23 14.51 9.04
CA THR A 145 8.06 13.68 9.92
C THR A 145 8.83 14.47 10.98
N GLN A 146 8.68 15.78 10.99
CA GLN A 146 9.36 16.65 11.96
C GLN A 146 8.91 16.35 13.39
N GLY A 147 9.87 16.09 14.29
CA GLY A 147 9.60 15.81 15.70
C GLY A 147 9.10 14.38 15.99
N LEU A 148 8.94 13.54 14.99
CA LEU A 148 8.64 12.13 15.22
C LEU A 148 9.89 11.38 15.72
N GLU A 149 9.64 10.34 16.54
CA GLU A 149 10.70 9.41 16.94
C GLU A 149 11.34 8.76 15.70
N PRO A 150 12.67 8.52 15.71
CA PRO A 150 13.39 7.99 14.54
C PRO A 150 12.78 6.69 13.96
N GLY A 151 12.32 5.77 14.80
CA GLY A 151 11.68 4.52 14.36
C GLY A 151 10.34 4.75 13.66
N ILE A 152 9.50 5.63 14.21
CA ILE A 152 8.21 6.02 13.62
C ILE A 152 8.44 6.74 12.28
N LYS A 153 9.40 7.68 12.24
CA LYS A 153 9.79 8.38 11.01
C LYS A 153 10.21 7.40 9.91
N ALA A 154 11.07 6.43 10.23
CA ALA A 154 11.52 5.43 9.28
C ALA A 154 10.34 4.59 8.74
N LEU A 155 9.44 4.14 9.61
CA LEU A 155 8.25 3.38 9.19
C LEU A 155 7.30 4.22 8.33
N LEU A 156 7.13 5.50 8.64
CA LEU A 156 6.33 6.41 7.83
C LEU A 156 6.94 6.58 6.43
N LEU A 157 8.22 6.87 6.31
CA LEU A 157 8.89 7.03 5.03
C LEU A 157 8.85 5.73 4.22
N LYS A 158 9.02 4.58 4.88
CA LYS A 158 8.94 3.26 4.26
C LYS A 158 7.55 2.98 3.66
N GLN A 159 6.46 3.51 4.22
CA GLN A 159 5.13 3.38 3.61
C GLN A 159 5.09 4.04 2.23
N TYR A 160 5.78 5.17 2.06
CA TYR A 160 5.85 5.87 0.77
C TYR A 160 6.88 5.26 -0.18
N SER A 161 8.04 4.79 0.28
CA SER A 161 9.10 4.22 -0.58
C SER A 161 8.79 2.80 -1.05
N ASN A 162 8.10 1.98 -0.25
CA ASN A 162 7.79 0.58 -0.58
C ASN A 162 7.14 0.38 -1.96
N PRO A 163 6.17 1.18 -2.42
CA PRO A 163 5.58 1.01 -3.75
C PRO A 163 6.59 1.07 -4.89
N VAL A 164 7.63 1.91 -4.78
CA VAL A 164 8.71 1.98 -5.78
C VAL A 164 9.52 0.69 -5.76
N ILE A 165 9.91 0.23 -4.57
CA ILE A 165 10.71 -0.97 -4.36
C ILE A 165 9.95 -2.21 -4.87
N GLU A 166 8.70 -2.38 -4.48
CA GLU A 166 7.91 -3.54 -4.89
C GLU A 166 7.62 -3.54 -6.40
N LYS A 167 7.37 -2.38 -6.97
CA LYS A 167 7.12 -2.25 -8.41
C LYS A 167 8.37 -2.53 -9.24
N SER A 168 9.57 -2.26 -8.72
CA SER A 168 10.83 -2.57 -9.39
C SER A 168 11.15 -4.07 -9.48
N LYS A 169 10.43 -4.92 -8.75
CA LYS A 169 10.55 -6.39 -8.77
C LYS A 169 9.64 -7.07 -9.78
N LEU A 170 8.77 -6.33 -10.49
CA LEU A 170 7.82 -6.85 -11.49
C LEU A 170 8.49 -7.15 -12.81
#